data_0b611b678e22d5eba9f6f8ffd248cec8
#
_entry.id   0b611b678e22d5eba9f6f8ffd248cec8
#
_cell.length_a   1.000
_cell.length_b   1.000
_cell.length_c   1.000
_cell.angle_alpha   90.00
_cell.angle_beta   90.00
_cell.angle_gamma   90.00
#
_symmetry.space_group_name_H-M   'P 1'
#
loop_
_entity.id
_entity.type
_entity.pdbx_description
1 polymer ?
#
loop_
_entity_poly.entity_id
_entity_poly.type
_entity_poly.pdbx_seq_one_letter_code
_entity_poly.pdbx_strand_id
1 'polypeptide(L)'
;MDKITVPFITGDGVGVEITPSMQAIVNAAVQKAYSGQRQIEWMEVWAGERAFEKCGLWLPDETMEAFRDYKVGIKGPLATPVGGGIRSLNVALRQTLDLYVCLRPVRWYQGIHSPVRHPEKVNMCVFRENTEDIYAGIEWEAGTPEAEKFYKFLHDEMGVKKVRFPETSSFGVKPVSKEGTERLVRAACRYALENNLPSVTLVHKGNIMKFTEGGFKKWGYELAEREFGEALADGKLVIKDCIADAFLQNLSLIHISE
;
A
#
# COMPACT_ATOMS: atom_id res chain seq x y z
N MET A 1 18.71 -30.52 1.18
CA MET A 1 17.71 -29.67 0.47
C MET A 1 17.05 -28.78 1.50
N ASP A 2 17.33 -27.49 1.46
CA ASP A 2 16.77 -26.53 2.40
C ASP A 2 15.31 -26.23 2.01
N LYS A 3 14.38 -26.51 2.91
CA LYS A 3 12.97 -26.20 2.74
C LYS A 3 12.63 -24.89 3.45
N ILE A 4 11.91 -24.03 2.79
CA ILE A 4 11.37 -22.80 3.35
C ILE A 4 9.86 -22.89 3.26
N THR A 5 9.17 -22.83 4.40
CA THR A 5 7.71 -22.82 4.43
C THR A 5 7.20 -21.43 4.10
N VAL A 6 6.28 -21.33 3.14
CA VAL A 6 5.61 -20.08 2.75
C VAL A 6 4.11 -20.26 2.89
N PRO A 7 3.47 -19.62 3.87
CA PRO A 7 2.02 -19.58 3.95
C PRO A 7 1.42 -18.86 2.76
N PHE A 8 0.30 -19.39 2.27
CA PHE A 8 -0.42 -18.78 1.18
C PHE A 8 -1.93 -18.87 1.35
N ILE A 9 -2.63 -17.88 0.85
CA ILE A 9 -4.08 -17.85 0.72
C ILE A 9 -4.41 -18.01 -0.77
N THR A 10 -5.15 -19.04 -1.13
CA THR A 10 -5.59 -19.26 -2.51
C THR A 10 -6.43 -18.09 -3.00
N GLY A 11 -7.28 -17.53 -2.14
CA GLY A 11 -8.16 -16.43 -2.44
C GLY A 11 -9.51 -16.86 -3.03
N ASP A 12 -10.34 -15.86 -3.30
CA ASP A 12 -11.69 -16.01 -3.82
C ASP A 12 -11.71 -15.85 -5.36
N GLY A 13 -12.81 -16.23 -5.99
CA GLY A 13 -13.00 -16.06 -7.44
C GLY A 13 -11.86 -16.63 -8.26
N VAL A 14 -11.20 -15.79 -9.06
CA VAL A 14 -10.05 -16.19 -9.92
C VAL A 14 -8.84 -16.70 -9.15
N GLY A 15 -8.80 -16.54 -7.83
CA GLY A 15 -7.72 -17.03 -6.97
C GLY A 15 -7.45 -18.52 -7.13
N VAL A 16 -8.51 -19.29 -7.31
CA VAL A 16 -8.44 -20.76 -7.50
C VAL A 16 -7.67 -21.13 -8.77
N GLU A 17 -7.75 -20.30 -9.82
CA GLU A 17 -7.09 -20.54 -11.10
C GLU A 17 -5.66 -20.04 -11.12
N ILE A 18 -5.42 -18.82 -10.58
CA ILE A 18 -4.11 -18.18 -10.66
C ILE A 18 -3.11 -18.71 -9.62
N THR A 19 -3.56 -19.19 -8.46
CA THR A 19 -2.66 -19.64 -7.40
C THR A 19 -1.83 -20.86 -7.80
N PRO A 20 -2.38 -21.92 -8.42
CA PRO A 20 -1.57 -23.04 -8.92
C PRO A 20 -0.55 -22.60 -9.98
N SER A 21 -0.92 -21.69 -10.86
CA SER A 21 -0.02 -21.14 -11.89
C SER A 21 1.13 -20.36 -11.26
N MET A 22 0.84 -19.53 -10.26
CA MET A 22 1.84 -18.80 -9.49
C MET A 22 2.81 -19.78 -8.80
N GLN A 23 2.31 -20.80 -8.11
CA GLN A 23 3.14 -21.79 -7.43
C GLN A 23 4.05 -22.54 -8.40
N ALA A 24 3.53 -22.93 -9.58
CA ALA A 24 4.32 -23.60 -10.61
C ALA A 24 5.46 -22.71 -11.12
N ILE A 25 5.20 -21.42 -11.40
CA ILE A 25 6.20 -20.46 -11.83
C ILE A 25 7.26 -20.24 -10.76
N VAL A 26 6.85 -20.02 -9.52
CA VAL A 26 7.78 -19.78 -8.41
C VAL A 26 8.64 -21.00 -8.12
N ASN A 27 8.05 -22.20 -8.12
CA ASN A 27 8.81 -23.45 -7.95
C ASN A 27 9.87 -23.63 -9.03
N ALA A 28 9.50 -23.40 -10.29
CA ALA A 28 10.44 -23.48 -11.42
C ALA A 28 11.56 -22.44 -11.30
N ALA A 29 11.23 -21.21 -10.88
CA ALA A 29 12.21 -20.16 -10.66
C ALA A 29 13.20 -20.50 -9.54
N VAL A 30 12.69 -20.99 -8.41
CA VAL A 30 13.53 -21.42 -7.26
C VAL A 30 14.42 -22.60 -7.66
N GLN A 31 13.88 -23.60 -8.35
CA GLN A 31 14.66 -24.73 -8.84
C GLN A 31 15.81 -24.26 -9.76
N LYS A 32 15.52 -23.35 -10.67
CA LYS A 32 16.52 -22.79 -11.59
C LYS A 32 17.58 -21.96 -10.86
N ALA A 33 17.14 -21.05 -9.97
CA ALA A 33 18.05 -20.12 -9.28
C ALA A 33 18.99 -20.82 -8.30
N TYR A 34 18.54 -21.89 -7.67
CA TYR A 34 19.28 -22.61 -6.63
C TYR A 34 19.72 -24.02 -7.04
N SER A 35 19.64 -24.36 -8.34
CA SER A 35 20.05 -25.67 -8.87
C SER A 35 19.48 -26.87 -8.09
N GLY A 36 18.23 -26.73 -7.64
CA GLY A 36 17.54 -27.75 -6.87
C GLY A 36 17.96 -27.89 -5.39
N GLN A 37 18.83 -27.03 -4.89
CA GLN A 37 19.27 -27.08 -3.48
C GLN A 37 18.24 -26.54 -2.49
N ARG A 38 17.31 -25.70 -2.96
CA ARG A 38 16.22 -25.10 -2.16
C ARG A 38 14.86 -25.45 -2.73
N GLN A 39 13.87 -25.54 -1.84
CA GLN A 39 12.48 -25.83 -2.18
C GLN A 39 11.54 -25.01 -1.30
N ILE A 40 10.43 -24.53 -1.86
CA ILE A 40 9.34 -23.96 -1.08
C ILE A 40 8.38 -25.08 -0.66
N GLU A 41 8.05 -25.11 0.61
CA GLU A 41 6.95 -25.89 1.18
C GLU A 41 5.74 -24.98 1.35
N TRP A 42 4.73 -25.19 0.52
CA TRP A 42 3.54 -24.35 0.51
C TRP A 42 2.59 -24.76 1.64
N MET A 43 2.25 -23.79 2.52
CA MET A 43 1.30 -23.98 3.61
C MET A 43 0.03 -23.19 3.33
N GLU A 44 -1.06 -23.86 2.97
CA GLU A 44 -2.33 -23.17 2.75
C GLU A 44 -2.93 -22.69 4.08
N VAL A 45 -3.26 -21.40 4.13
CA VAL A 45 -4.01 -20.75 5.20
C VAL A 45 -5.25 -20.08 4.64
N TRP A 46 -6.26 -19.86 5.44
CA TRP A 46 -7.60 -19.54 4.99
C TRP A 46 -7.97 -18.08 5.24
N ALA A 47 -8.57 -17.42 4.23
CA ALA A 47 -9.23 -16.13 4.36
C ALA A 47 -10.28 -15.99 3.26
N GLY A 48 -11.22 -15.03 3.43
CA GLY A 48 -12.28 -14.75 2.48
C GLY A 48 -13.45 -15.69 2.56
N GLU A 49 -14.17 -15.84 1.45
CA GLU A 49 -15.36 -16.68 1.35
C GLU A 49 -15.06 -18.14 1.70
N ARG A 50 -13.94 -18.66 1.20
CA ARG A 50 -13.52 -20.04 1.47
C ARG A 50 -13.24 -20.32 2.95
N ALA A 51 -12.72 -19.34 3.68
CA ALA A 51 -12.55 -19.47 5.14
C ALA A 51 -13.91 -19.46 5.83
N PHE A 52 -14.80 -18.58 5.44
CA PHE A 52 -16.13 -18.48 6.00
C PHE A 52 -16.96 -19.77 5.81
N GLU A 53 -16.91 -20.35 4.62
CA GLU A 53 -17.55 -21.63 4.32
C GLU A 53 -16.99 -22.77 5.18
N LYS A 54 -15.67 -22.75 5.45
CA LYS A 54 -14.99 -23.82 6.19
C LYS A 54 -15.14 -23.75 7.69
N CYS A 55 -15.06 -22.55 8.28
CA CYS A 55 -15.00 -22.38 9.73
C CYS A 55 -15.90 -21.23 10.27
N GLY A 56 -16.68 -20.55 9.42
CA GLY A 56 -17.54 -19.43 9.82
C GLY A 56 -16.82 -18.11 10.11
N LEU A 57 -15.51 -18.04 9.82
CA LEU A 57 -14.70 -16.84 10.03
C LEU A 57 -14.11 -16.36 8.70
N TRP A 58 -14.23 -15.06 8.43
CA TRP A 58 -13.66 -14.45 7.24
C TRP A 58 -12.13 -14.35 7.26
N LEU A 59 -11.55 -14.26 8.44
CA LEU A 59 -10.11 -14.21 8.66
C LEU A 59 -9.77 -14.90 9.98
N PRO A 60 -9.47 -16.19 9.97
CA PRO A 60 -9.07 -16.93 11.16
C PRO A 60 -7.77 -16.43 11.79
N ASP A 61 -7.65 -16.51 13.10
CA ASP A 61 -6.45 -16.08 13.84
C ASP A 61 -5.20 -16.89 13.44
N GLU A 62 -5.36 -18.17 13.15
CA GLU A 62 -4.27 -19.04 12.69
C GLU A 62 -3.62 -18.54 11.40
N THR A 63 -4.40 -17.89 10.52
CA THR A 63 -3.87 -17.25 9.31
C THR A 63 -2.98 -16.07 9.66
N MET A 64 -3.40 -15.25 10.61
CA MET A 64 -2.62 -14.12 11.08
C MET A 64 -1.34 -14.54 11.80
N GLU A 65 -1.42 -15.58 12.62
CA GLU A 65 -0.27 -16.18 13.31
C GLU A 65 0.74 -16.73 12.30
N ALA A 66 0.28 -17.47 11.31
CA ALA A 66 1.15 -18.00 10.27
C ALA A 66 1.94 -16.88 9.54
N PHE A 67 1.28 -15.80 9.16
CA PHE A 67 1.99 -14.67 8.53
C PHE A 67 2.97 -13.96 9.47
N ARG A 68 2.68 -13.87 10.77
CA ARG A 68 3.60 -13.30 11.76
C ARG A 68 4.82 -14.20 11.98
N ASP A 69 4.63 -15.50 12.07
CA ASP A 69 5.68 -16.45 12.39
C ASP A 69 6.65 -16.63 11.21
N TYR A 70 6.11 -16.82 10.03
CA TYR A 70 6.93 -17.02 8.82
C TYR A 70 7.42 -15.71 8.19
N LYS A 71 6.85 -14.55 8.54
CA LYS A 71 7.23 -13.18 8.06
C LYS A 71 7.22 -13.01 6.54
N VAL A 72 6.73 -13.98 5.81
CA VAL A 72 6.52 -13.97 4.37
C VAL A 72 5.24 -14.71 4.07
N GLY A 73 4.50 -14.28 3.10
CA GLY A 73 3.28 -14.99 2.68
C GLY A 73 2.79 -14.49 1.34
N ILE A 74 2.03 -15.33 0.67
CA ILE A 74 1.41 -14.98 -0.62
C ILE A 74 -0.10 -15.03 -0.46
N LYS A 75 -0.77 -14.02 -0.96
CA LYS A 75 -2.21 -13.88 -0.86
C LYS A 75 -2.83 -13.75 -2.25
N GLY A 76 -3.76 -14.64 -2.56
CA GLY A 76 -4.68 -14.48 -3.70
C GLY A 76 -5.69 -13.34 -3.48
N PRO A 77 -6.53 -13.05 -4.48
CA PRO A 77 -7.58 -12.04 -4.36
C PRO A 77 -8.57 -12.42 -3.25
N LEU A 78 -9.08 -11.44 -2.51
CA LEU A 78 -10.12 -11.64 -1.51
C LEU A 78 -11.31 -10.75 -1.86
N ALA A 79 -12.48 -11.34 -1.95
CA ALA A 79 -13.73 -10.63 -2.06
C ALA A 79 -14.05 -9.91 -0.74
N THR A 80 -14.59 -8.71 -0.85
CA THR A 80 -15.16 -8.00 0.29
C THR A 80 -16.66 -8.03 0.15
N PRO A 81 -17.40 -8.60 1.12
CA PRO A 81 -18.86 -8.61 1.06
C PRO A 81 -19.43 -7.21 0.93
N VAL A 82 -20.32 -7.01 -0.03
CA VAL A 82 -21.00 -5.73 -0.24
C VAL A 82 -22.19 -5.66 0.71
N GLY A 83 -22.27 -4.61 1.55
CA GLY A 83 -23.47 -4.32 2.35
C GLY A 83 -23.53 -4.90 3.75
N GLY A 84 -22.46 -5.45 4.30
CA GLY A 84 -22.46 -6.10 5.62
C GLY A 84 -21.72 -5.37 6.76
N GLY A 85 -21.25 -4.14 6.57
CA GLY A 85 -20.42 -3.46 7.58
C GLY A 85 -19.05 -4.11 7.83
N ILE A 86 -18.71 -5.15 7.07
CA ILE A 86 -17.43 -5.86 7.17
C ILE A 86 -16.37 -5.01 6.47
N ARG A 87 -15.36 -4.59 7.22
CA ARG A 87 -14.20 -3.91 6.66
C ARG A 87 -13.45 -4.85 5.71
N SER A 88 -12.85 -4.27 4.67
CA SER A 88 -12.03 -5.03 3.72
C SER A 88 -10.99 -5.90 4.43
N LEU A 89 -11.03 -7.20 4.18
CA LEU A 89 -10.06 -8.17 4.72
C LEU A 89 -8.62 -7.79 4.35
N ASN A 90 -8.43 -7.18 3.18
CA ASN A 90 -7.13 -6.66 2.76
C ASN A 90 -6.64 -5.54 3.67
N VAL A 91 -7.52 -4.66 4.12
CA VAL A 91 -7.19 -3.59 5.07
C VAL A 91 -6.89 -4.18 6.44
N ALA A 92 -7.69 -5.14 6.91
CA ALA A 92 -7.44 -5.82 8.17
C ALA A 92 -6.06 -6.48 8.21
N LEU A 93 -5.69 -7.24 7.17
CA LEU A 93 -4.36 -7.85 7.04
C LEU A 93 -3.23 -6.80 7.11
N ARG A 94 -3.37 -5.70 6.37
CA ARG A 94 -2.35 -4.63 6.32
C ARG A 94 -2.15 -3.95 7.66
N GLN A 95 -3.24 -3.62 8.34
CA GLN A 95 -3.20 -2.95 9.65
C GLN A 95 -2.68 -3.87 10.74
N THR A 96 -3.20 -5.09 10.84
CA THR A 96 -2.84 -6.04 11.90
C THR A 96 -1.40 -6.53 11.80
N LEU A 97 -0.87 -6.65 10.58
CA LEU A 97 0.53 -7.04 10.31
C LEU A 97 1.47 -5.84 10.16
N ASP A 98 0.98 -4.61 10.34
CA ASP A 98 1.71 -3.35 10.13
C ASP A 98 2.47 -3.31 8.78
N LEU A 99 1.78 -3.69 7.71
CA LEU A 99 2.34 -3.65 6.35
C LEU A 99 2.29 -2.21 5.81
N TYR A 100 3.14 -1.35 6.34
CA TYR A 100 3.11 0.10 6.11
C TYR A 100 3.53 0.52 4.69
N VAL A 101 4.18 -0.34 3.93
CA VAL A 101 4.55 -0.07 2.52
C VAL A 101 3.78 -0.98 1.59
N CYS A 102 3.02 -0.40 0.67
CA CYS A 102 2.54 -1.12 -0.50
C CYS A 102 3.49 -0.83 -1.67
N LEU A 103 4.44 -1.73 -1.90
CA LEU A 103 5.43 -1.64 -2.97
C LEU A 103 4.86 -2.19 -4.27
N ARG A 104 4.85 -1.37 -5.31
CA ARG A 104 4.33 -1.74 -6.63
C ARG A 104 5.32 -1.39 -7.74
N PRO A 105 6.14 -2.36 -8.19
CA PRO A 105 6.96 -2.19 -9.39
C PRO A 105 6.07 -2.08 -10.62
N VAL A 106 6.31 -1.08 -11.44
CA VAL A 106 5.59 -0.85 -12.70
C VAL A 106 6.61 -0.78 -13.83
N ARG A 107 6.59 -1.78 -14.69
CA ARG A 107 7.42 -1.84 -15.89
C ARG A 107 6.67 -2.52 -17.02
N TRP A 108 7.01 -2.20 -18.22
CA TRP A 108 6.50 -2.89 -19.39
C TRP A 108 7.28 -4.18 -19.68
N TYR A 109 6.61 -5.15 -20.21
CA TYR A 109 7.20 -6.40 -20.68
C TYR A 109 7.03 -6.53 -22.18
N GLN A 110 8.09 -6.88 -22.88
CA GLN A 110 8.09 -7.05 -24.34
C GLN A 110 7.02 -8.06 -24.76
N GLY A 111 6.24 -7.70 -25.81
CA GLY A 111 5.16 -8.52 -26.33
C GLY A 111 3.79 -8.21 -25.72
N ILE A 112 3.72 -7.37 -24.67
CA ILE A 112 2.45 -6.94 -24.08
C ILE A 112 1.99 -5.63 -24.74
N HIS A 113 0.75 -5.60 -25.23
CA HIS A 113 0.16 -4.38 -25.78
C HIS A 113 0.01 -3.30 -24.68
N SER A 114 0.35 -2.07 -25.01
CA SER A 114 0.24 -0.93 -24.11
C SER A 114 -0.36 0.28 -24.82
N PRO A 115 -1.21 1.07 -24.15
CA PRO A 115 -1.72 2.33 -24.70
C PRO A 115 -0.69 3.46 -24.70
N VAL A 116 0.43 3.30 -24.00
CA VAL A 116 1.52 4.29 -23.92
C VAL A 116 2.39 4.18 -25.18
N ARG A 117 2.82 5.32 -25.74
CA ARG A 117 3.63 5.36 -26.97
C ARG A 117 4.99 4.67 -26.84
N HIS A 118 5.66 4.87 -25.68
CA HIS A 118 6.99 4.36 -25.39
C HIS A 118 6.98 3.58 -24.07
N PRO A 119 6.28 2.43 -24.01
CA PRO A 119 6.14 1.68 -22.78
C PRO A 119 7.46 1.11 -22.27
N GLU A 120 8.42 0.90 -23.14
CA GLU A 120 9.78 0.44 -22.81
C GLU A 120 10.55 1.40 -21.90
N LYS A 121 10.13 2.68 -21.86
CA LYS A 121 10.70 3.70 -20.98
C LYS A 121 10.08 3.72 -19.58
N VAL A 122 8.99 2.97 -19.36
CA VAL A 122 8.32 2.91 -18.05
C VAL A 122 8.99 1.87 -17.17
N ASN A 123 9.72 2.34 -16.15
CA ASN A 123 10.32 1.51 -15.12
C ASN A 123 10.35 2.29 -13.80
N MET A 124 9.31 2.15 -12.99
CA MET A 124 9.19 2.85 -11.73
C MET A 124 8.67 1.95 -10.64
N CYS A 125 8.88 2.34 -9.38
CA CYS A 125 8.29 1.72 -8.21
C CYS A 125 7.40 2.72 -7.47
N VAL A 126 6.13 2.36 -7.25
CA VAL A 126 5.22 3.15 -6.43
C VAL A 126 5.27 2.63 -5.00
N PHE A 127 5.67 3.50 -4.08
CA PHE A 127 5.59 3.30 -2.63
C PHE A 127 4.33 3.99 -2.13
N ARG A 128 3.35 3.21 -1.69
CA ARG A 128 2.07 3.74 -1.25
C ARG A 128 1.90 3.54 0.25
N GLU A 129 1.47 4.60 0.94
CA GLU A 129 0.99 4.52 2.32
C GLU A 129 -0.17 3.54 2.43
N ASN A 130 -0.20 2.75 3.49
CA ASN A 130 -1.08 1.61 3.59
C ASN A 130 -1.75 1.43 4.96
N THR A 131 -1.39 2.22 5.97
CA THR A 131 -1.84 2.06 7.36
C THR A 131 -2.49 3.31 7.94
N GLU A 132 -2.18 4.47 7.41
CA GLU A 132 -2.74 5.78 7.78
C GLU A 132 -3.58 6.36 6.65
N ASP A 133 -3.78 7.67 6.68
CA ASP A 133 -4.53 8.43 5.69
C ASP A 133 -5.98 7.95 5.62
N ILE A 134 -6.56 7.86 4.45
CA ILE A 134 -7.92 7.33 4.24
C ILE A 134 -8.05 5.86 4.64
N TYR A 135 -6.95 5.10 4.68
CA TYR A 135 -6.94 3.69 5.11
C TYR A 135 -7.07 3.50 6.63
N ALA A 136 -6.98 4.57 7.43
CA ALA A 136 -7.34 4.52 8.85
C ALA A 136 -8.82 4.13 9.04
N GLY A 137 -9.68 4.41 8.05
CA GLY A 137 -11.08 4.03 8.05
C GLY A 137 -11.89 4.66 9.19
N ILE A 138 -11.55 5.90 9.55
CA ILE A 138 -12.24 6.66 10.60
C ILE A 138 -13.33 7.46 9.93
N GLU A 139 -14.56 6.98 9.99
CA GLU A 139 -15.67 7.63 9.31
C GLU A 139 -17.02 7.39 10.00
N TRP A 140 -17.97 8.29 9.78
CA TRP A 140 -19.33 8.24 10.28
C TRP A 140 -20.32 8.53 9.17
N GLU A 141 -21.36 7.73 9.10
CA GLU A 141 -22.41 7.84 8.09
C GLU A 141 -23.36 9.00 8.40
N ALA A 142 -23.79 9.71 7.36
CA ALA A 142 -24.78 10.78 7.47
C ALA A 142 -26.08 10.33 8.15
N GLY A 143 -26.66 11.20 8.97
CA GLY A 143 -27.88 10.91 9.70
C GLY A 143 -27.72 10.03 10.94
N THR A 144 -26.49 9.62 11.28
CA THR A 144 -26.22 8.89 12.52
C THR A 144 -25.96 9.85 13.69
N PRO A 145 -26.27 9.44 14.94
CA PRO A 145 -25.97 10.24 16.14
C PRO A 145 -24.49 10.58 16.27
N GLU A 146 -23.60 9.68 15.82
CA GLU A 146 -22.14 9.85 15.83
C GLU A 146 -21.71 10.96 14.86
N ALA A 147 -22.27 10.98 13.66
CA ALA A 147 -21.99 12.04 12.67
C ALA A 147 -22.49 13.40 13.18
N GLU A 148 -23.68 13.46 13.81
CA GLU A 148 -24.20 14.67 14.43
C GLU A 148 -23.29 15.16 15.57
N LYS A 149 -22.85 14.26 16.45
CA LYS A 149 -21.92 14.55 17.54
C LYS A 149 -20.59 15.10 17.01
N PHE A 150 -20.05 14.47 15.97
CA PHE A 150 -18.81 14.93 15.35
C PHE A 150 -18.97 16.30 14.71
N TYR A 151 -20.09 16.55 14.00
CA TYR A 151 -20.37 17.87 13.43
C TYR A 151 -20.48 18.95 14.52
N LYS A 152 -21.21 18.68 15.62
CA LYS A 152 -21.33 19.63 16.74
C LYS A 152 -19.95 19.96 17.33
N PHE A 153 -19.11 18.97 17.54
CA PHE A 153 -17.72 19.20 17.99
C PHE A 153 -16.95 20.11 17.03
N LEU A 154 -17.00 19.83 15.73
CA LEU A 154 -16.34 20.65 14.73
C LEU A 154 -16.87 22.09 14.70
N HIS A 155 -18.20 22.25 14.78
CA HIS A 155 -18.85 23.54 14.66
C HIS A 155 -18.70 24.37 15.93
N ASP A 156 -19.07 23.80 17.08
CA ASP A 156 -19.21 24.54 18.34
C ASP A 156 -17.87 24.73 19.06
N GLU A 157 -17.00 23.70 19.04
CA GLU A 157 -15.72 23.75 19.76
C GLU A 157 -14.55 24.13 18.84
N MET A 158 -14.53 23.65 17.58
CA MET A 158 -13.45 23.94 16.66
C MET A 158 -13.72 25.13 15.72
N GLY A 159 -14.92 25.71 15.77
CA GLY A 159 -15.32 26.87 14.97
C GLY A 159 -15.40 26.63 13.47
N VAL A 160 -15.57 25.39 13.03
CA VAL A 160 -15.63 25.03 11.62
C VAL A 160 -16.99 25.36 11.03
N LYS A 161 -17.07 26.37 10.15
CA LYS A 161 -18.31 26.83 9.50
C LYS A 161 -18.43 26.41 8.03
N LYS A 162 -17.53 25.54 7.56
CA LYS A 162 -17.43 25.19 6.13
C LYS A 162 -18.29 24.00 5.70
N VAL A 163 -18.94 23.30 6.62
CA VAL A 163 -19.84 22.19 6.28
C VAL A 163 -21.15 22.77 5.77
N ARG A 164 -21.43 22.56 4.48
CA ARG A 164 -22.57 23.19 3.79
C ARG A 164 -23.90 22.53 4.09
N PHE A 165 -23.91 21.22 4.26
CA PHE A 165 -25.12 20.38 4.43
C PHE A 165 -24.90 19.41 5.59
N PRO A 166 -24.89 19.89 6.84
CA PRO A 166 -24.51 19.07 7.99
C PRO A 166 -25.39 17.85 8.23
N GLU A 167 -26.69 17.97 7.97
CA GLU A 167 -27.66 16.90 8.21
C GLU A 167 -27.49 15.70 7.25
N THR A 168 -26.92 15.95 6.07
CA THR A 168 -26.75 14.93 5.02
C THR A 168 -25.27 14.66 4.69
N SER A 169 -24.36 15.19 5.52
CA SER A 169 -22.93 14.95 5.34
C SER A 169 -22.46 13.74 6.14
N SER A 170 -21.77 12.82 5.48
CA SER A 170 -20.89 11.86 6.14
C SER A 170 -19.54 12.51 6.42
N PHE A 171 -18.87 12.05 7.47
CA PHE A 171 -17.58 12.61 7.90
C PHE A 171 -16.51 11.54 7.93
N GLY A 172 -15.29 11.93 7.57
CA GLY A 172 -14.11 11.07 7.69
C GLY A 172 -12.90 11.85 8.21
N VAL A 173 -12.07 11.19 8.99
CA VAL A 173 -10.81 11.73 9.52
C VAL A 173 -9.64 11.07 8.82
N LYS A 174 -8.75 11.90 8.32
CA LYS A 174 -7.53 11.51 7.62
C LYS A 174 -6.30 11.85 8.46
N PRO A 175 -5.81 10.94 9.32
CA PRO A 175 -4.59 11.15 10.07
C PRO A 175 -3.36 10.94 9.18
N VAL A 176 -2.39 11.84 9.29
CA VAL A 176 -1.05 11.70 8.69
C VAL A 176 -0.03 12.05 9.75
N SER A 177 0.81 11.09 10.14
CA SER A 177 1.81 11.26 11.18
C SER A 177 3.21 11.47 10.60
N LYS A 178 4.08 12.04 11.43
CA LYS A 178 5.51 12.19 11.10
C LYS A 178 6.16 10.81 11.00
N GLU A 179 5.89 9.93 11.96
CA GLU A 179 6.44 8.58 12.05
C GLU A 179 6.02 7.72 10.85
N GLY A 180 4.73 7.74 10.49
CA GLY A 180 4.21 7.05 9.31
C GLY A 180 4.85 7.55 8.01
N THR A 181 4.97 8.87 7.88
CA THR A 181 5.66 9.49 6.74
C THR A 181 7.12 9.08 6.67
N GLU A 182 7.85 9.21 7.78
CA GLU A 182 9.29 8.92 7.81
C GLU A 182 9.58 7.46 7.46
N ARG A 183 8.81 6.50 7.99
CA ARG A 183 9.05 5.07 7.68
C ARG A 183 8.79 4.74 6.22
N LEU A 184 7.78 5.33 5.59
CA LEU A 184 7.49 5.16 4.17
C LEU A 184 8.58 5.75 3.29
N VAL A 185 8.97 7.01 3.53
CA VAL A 185 10.01 7.70 2.75
C VAL A 185 11.37 7.04 2.94
N ARG A 186 11.72 6.63 4.16
CA ARG A 186 12.95 5.87 4.42
C ARG A 186 13.01 4.58 3.61
N ALA A 187 11.91 3.82 3.54
CA ALA A 187 11.84 2.62 2.75
C ALA A 187 12.05 2.90 1.26
N ALA A 188 11.44 3.97 0.74
CA ALA A 188 11.58 4.38 -0.66
C ALA A 188 13.02 4.82 -0.99
N CYS A 189 13.66 5.62 -0.13
CA CYS A 189 15.04 6.07 -0.33
C CYS A 189 16.03 4.90 -0.28
N ARG A 190 15.89 3.98 0.67
CA ARG A 190 16.72 2.77 0.74
C ARG A 190 16.58 1.93 -0.51
N TYR A 191 15.35 1.66 -0.93
CA TYR A 191 15.07 0.90 -2.13
C TYR A 191 15.68 1.56 -3.39
N ALA A 192 15.57 2.88 -3.50
CA ALA A 192 16.16 3.63 -4.61
C ALA A 192 17.67 3.46 -4.67
N LEU A 193 18.38 3.60 -3.54
CA LEU A 193 19.84 3.43 -3.46
C LEU A 193 20.26 1.98 -3.72
N GLU A 194 19.57 1.00 -3.14
CA GLU A 194 19.86 -0.43 -3.34
C GLU A 194 19.67 -0.90 -4.78
N ASN A 195 18.76 -0.26 -5.52
CA ASN A 195 18.45 -0.58 -6.91
C ASN A 195 19.04 0.42 -7.92
N ASN A 196 19.91 1.33 -7.48
CA ASN A 196 20.52 2.38 -8.31
C ASN A 196 19.48 3.22 -9.08
N LEU A 197 18.36 3.54 -8.43
CA LEU A 197 17.35 4.43 -8.98
C LEU A 197 17.72 5.88 -8.65
N PRO A 198 17.60 6.83 -9.61
CA PRO A 198 18.18 8.17 -9.46
C PRO A 198 17.38 9.08 -8.53
N SER A 199 16.10 8.81 -8.30
CA SER A 199 15.24 9.75 -7.55
C SER A 199 14.08 9.09 -6.83
N VAL A 200 13.61 9.78 -5.78
CA VAL A 200 12.33 9.53 -5.10
C VAL A 200 11.48 10.78 -5.23
N THR A 201 10.24 10.63 -5.68
CA THR A 201 9.28 11.73 -5.81
C THR A 201 8.19 11.61 -4.76
N LEU A 202 8.06 12.61 -3.91
CA LEU A 202 6.99 12.72 -2.91
C LEU A 202 5.73 13.25 -3.59
N VAL A 203 4.69 12.44 -3.65
CA VAL A 203 3.40 12.82 -4.28
C VAL A 203 2.41 13.20 -3.21
N HIS A 204 1.84 14.40 -3.30
CA HIS A 204 0.99 14.96 -2.26
C HIS A 204 -0.03 15.99 -2.81
N LYS A 205 -1.00 16.39 -1.99
CA LYS A 205 -1.94 17.49 -2.25
C LYS A 205 -1.77 18.65 -1.26
N GLY A 206 -0.52 18.96 -0.90
CA GLY A 206 -0.16 19.93 0.14
C GLY A 206 -0.55 21.40 -0.16
N ASN A 207 -0.88 21.73 -1.39
CA ASN A 207 -1.43 23.04 -1.75
C ASN A 207 -2.85 23.26 -1.21
N ILE A 208 -3.62 22.19 -0.97
CA ILE A 208 -4.98 22.22 -0.39
C ILE A 208 -4.94 21.77 1.07
N MET A 209 -4.38 20.59 1.35
CA MET A 209 -4.29 19.98 2.69
C MET A 209 -2.92 20.29 3.31
N LYS A 210 -2.77 21.51 3.80
CA LYS A 210 -1.47 22.08 4.20
C LYS A 210 -0.82 21.39 5.40
N PHE A 211 -1.61 20.80 6.30
CA PHE A 211 -1.08 20.19 7.53
C PHE A 211 -0.90 18.67 7.41
N THR A 212 -1.76 17.98 6.70
CA THR A 212 -1.63 16.53 6.44
C THR A 212 -0.68 16.30 5.27
N GLU A 213 -1.07 16.63 4.07
CA GLU A 213 -0.27 16.41 2.85
C GLU A 213 0.98 17.30 2.79
N GLY A 214 0.86 18.56 3.25
CA GLY A 214 2.01 19.46 3.37
C GLY A 214 2.97 19.02 4.47
N GLY A 215 2.45 18.41 5.55
CA GLY A 215 3.24 17.73 6.58
C GLY A 215 4.02 16.56 6.00
N PHE A 216 3.36 15.68 5.25
CA PHE A 216 4.01 14.56 4.55
C PHE A 216 5.19 15.04 3.69
N LYS A 217 4.98 16.04 2.85
CA LYS A 217 6.05 16.64 2.05
C LYS A 217 7.21 17.12 2.94
N LYS A 218 6.92 17.95 3.94
CA LYS A 218 7.92 18.55 4.83
C LYS A 218 8.74 17.47 5.55
N TRP A 219 8.09 16.54 6.21
CA TRP A 219 8.75 15.47 6.97
C TRP A 219 9.54 14.52 6.06
N GLY A 220 9.06 14.30 4.83
CA GLY A 220 9.77 13.52 3.83
C GLY A 220 11.11 14.15 3.44
N TYR A 221 11.15 15.45 3.19
CA TYR A 221 12.40 16.19 2.92
C TYR A 221 13.32 16.21 4.14
N GLU A 222 12.79 16.53 5.31
CA GLU A 222 13.57 16.55 6.57
C GLU A 222 14.23 15.19 6.87
N LEU A 223 13.51 14.09 6.63
CA LEU A 223 14.06 12.75 6.75
C LEU A 223 15.18 12.51 5.74
N ALA A 224 14.95 12.84 4.47
CA ALA A 224 15.92 12.61 3.41
C ALA A 224 17.24 13.36 3.67
N GLU A 225 17.16 14.61 4.08
CA GLU A 225 18.34 15.41 4.47
C GLU A 225 19.06 14.81 5.67
N ARG A 226 18.32 14.38 6.68
CA ARG A 226 18.89 13.85 7.94
C ARG A 226 19.55 12.49 7.76
N GLU A 227 18.94 11.57 7.01
CA GLU A 227 19.38 10.16 6.93
C GLU A 227 20.12 9.81 5.64
N PHE A 228 19.93 10.58 4.58
CA PHE A 228 20.50 10.33 3.26
C PHE A 228 21.30 11.53 2.70
N GLY A 229 21.67 12.47 3.54
CA GLY A 229 22.37 13.70 3.15
C GLY A 229 23.63 13.48 2.32
N GLU A 230 24.42 12.47 2.62
CA GLU A 230 25.61 12.11 1.81
C GLU A 230 25.24 11.68 0.39
N ALA A 231 24.21 10.81 0.26
CA ALA A 231 23.76 10.33 -1.04
C ALA A 231 23.13 11.46 -1.89
N LEU A 232 22.48 12.44 -1.23
CA LEU A 232 21.96 13.63 -1.89
C LEU A 232 23.11 14.55 -2.36
N ALA A 233 24.11 14.78 -1.53
CA ALA A 233 25.28 15.61 -1.87
C ALA A 233 26.11 15.00 -3.00
N ASP A 234 26.26 13.68 -3.02
CA ASP A 234 26.96 12.94 -4.08
C ASP A 234 26.15 12.81 -5.37
N GLY A 235 24.90 13.28 -5.40
CA GLY A 235 24.02 13.12 -6.56
C GLY A 235 23.55 11.68 -6.83
N LYS A 236 23.77 10.75 -5.90
CA LYS A 236 23.33 9.35 -6.01
C LYS A 236 21.82 9.21 -5.85
N LEU A 237 21.19 10.16 -5.16
CA LEU A 237 19.76 10.21 -4.93
C LEU A 237 19.27 11.65 -5.06
N VAL A 238 18.16 11.86 -5.75
CA VAL A 238 17.49 13.14 -5.84
C VAL A 238 16.10 13.04 -5.21
N ILE A 239 15.76 13.92 -4.29
CA ILE A 239 14.39 14.03 -3.76
C ILE A 239 13.65 15.13 -4.50
N LYS A 240 12.49 14.76 -5.03
CA LYS A 240 11.57 15.66 -5.74
C LYS A 240 10.19 15.62 -5.07
N ASP A 241 9.36 16.59 -5.37
CA ASP A 241 7.94 16.52 -5.02
C ASP A 241 7.05 16.90 -6.20
N CYS A 242 5.82 16.38 -6.17
CA CYS A 242 4.83 16.66 -7.19
C CYS A 242 3.43 16.69 -6.59
N ILE A 243 2.61 17.64 -7.05
CA ILE A 243 1.19 17.68 -6.70
C ILE A 243 0.47 16.52 -7.40
N ALA A 244 -0.41 15.84 -6.69
CA ALA A 244 -1.07 14.60 -7.14
C ALA A 244 -1.73 14.73 -8.53
N ASP A 245 -2.36 15.85 -8.85
CA ASP A 245 -3.01 16.07 -10.15
C ASP A 245 -1.98 16.08 -11.29
N ALA A 246 -0.89 16.82 -11.10
CA ALA A 246 0.20 16.87 -12.07
C ALA A 246 0.93 15.51 -12.17
N PHE A 247 1.09 14.82 -11.03
CA PHE A 247 1.66 13.48 -11.01
C PHE A 247 0.84 12.50 -11.84
N LEU A 248 -0.48 12.42 -11.64
CA LEU A 248 -1.35 11.52 -12.40
C LEU A 248 -1.35 11.81 -13.90
N GLN A 249 -1.28 13.09 -14.28
CA GLN A 249 -1.19 13.50 -15.68
C GLN A 249 0.15 13.15 -16.31
N ASN A 250 1.25 13.28 -15.56
CA ASN A 250 2.62 13.15 -16.05
C ASN A 250 3.34 11.89 -15.55
N LEU A 251 2.60 10.91 -15.02
CA LEU A 251 3.18 9.72 -14.38
C LEU A 251 4.23 9.00 -15.24
N SER A 252 3.99 8.88 -16.54
CA SER A 252 4.91 8.26 -17.49
C SER A 252 6.13 9.14 -17.82
N LEU A 253 6.12 10.42 -17.44
CA LEU A 253 7.17 11.37 -17.77
C LEU A 253 8.03 11.75 -16.56
N ILE A 254 7.56 11.53 -15.34
CA ILE A 254 8.18 12.06 -14.11
C ILE A 254 9.60 11.55 -13.85
N HIS A 255 9.97 10.43 -14.45
CA HIS A 255 11.30 9.82 -14.37
C HIS A 255 12.07 9.89 -15.71
N ILE A 256 11.47 10.49 -16.75
CA ILE A 256 12.06 10.66 -18.09
C ILE A 256 12.44 12.13 -18.33
N SER A 257 11.81 13.06 -17.59
CA SER A 257 12.07 14.48 -17.74
C SER A 257 13.35 14.89 -17.01
N GLU A 258 14.42 14.91 -17.73
CA GLU A 258 15.53 15.85 -17.60
C GLU A 258 15.76 16.54 -18.92
#